data_f551c02ecaea18896c01fb8bb1034a34
#
_entry.id   f551c02ecaea18896c01fb8bb1034a34
#
_cell.length_a   1.000
_cell.length_b   1.000
_cell.length_c   1.000
_cell.angle_alpha   90.00
_cell.angle_beta   90.00
_cell.angle_gamma   90.00
#
_symmetry.space_group_name_H-M   'P 1'
#
loop_
_entity.id
_entity.type
_entity.pdbx_description
1 polymer ?
#
loop_
_entity_poly.entity_id
_entity_poly.type
_entity_poly.pdbx_seq_one_letter_code
_entity_poly.pdbx_strand_id
1 'polypeptide(L)'
;MLLERSFYNNNWERFDFVKNTIDVKEKTSYDLNLRISFTEDYPYNDFSMIFTVFDAYGDPYRAKAYKFNLKDSEGQWNGELRDECHTFELPINKSFLIADPGKYTFQIENYMPITPLVGVKELTLYKK
;
A
#
# COMPACT_ATOMS: atom_id res chain seq x y z
N MET A 1 12.27 3.13 3.80
CA MET A 1 11.28 2.07 3.52
C MET A 1 10.65 1.57 4.80
N LEU A 2 9.33 1.56 4.86
CA LEU A 2 8.59 1.13 6.04
C LEU A 2 8.00 -0.27 5.88
N LEU A 3 7.67 -0.66 4.64
CA LEU A 3 6.97 -1.91 4.35
C LEU A 3 7.24 -2.27 2.90
N GLU A 4 7.49 -3.55 2.63
CA GLU A 4 7.76 -4.02 1.27
C GLU A 4 7.25 -5.45 1.09
N ARG A 5 6.67 -5.75 -0.05
CA ARG A 5 6.22 -7.09 -0.39
C ARG A 5 6.24 -7.32 -1.89
N SER A 6 6.80 -8.46 -2.30
CA SER A 6 6.61 -9.00 -3.66
C SER A 6 5.68 -10.18 -3.57
N PHE A 7 4.75 -10.30 -4.52
CA PHE A 7 3.71 -11.32 -4.47
C PHE A 7 4.06 -12.51 -5.37
N TYR A 8 3.94 -13.70 -4.81
CA TYR A 8 4.18 -14.94 -5.54
C TYR A 8 3.17 -15.08 -6.70
N ASN A 9 3.68 -15.32 -7.89
CA ASN A 9 2.87 -15.39 -9.12
C ASN A 9 2.03 -14.13 -9.36
N ASN A 10 2.43 -12.99 -8.81
CA ASN A 10 1.69 -11.72 -8.92
C ASN A 10 0.26 -11.82 -8.39
N ASN A 11 0.04 -12.69 -7.40
CA ASN A 11 -1.27 -12.89 -6.78
C ASN A 11 -1.26 -12.42 -5.33
N TRP A 12 -2.25 -11.61 -4.99
CA TRP A 12 -2.44 -11.12 -3.62
C TRP A 12 -3.71 -11.74 -3.06
N GLU A 13 -3.54 -12.71 -2.17
CA GLU A 13 -4.67 -13.40 -1.54
C GLU A 13 -5.39 -12.48 -0.56
N ARG A 14 -6.71 -12.68 -0.44
CA ARG A 14 -7.50 -12.02 0.60
C ARG A 14 -6.97 -12.47 1.96
N PHE A 15 -6.94 -11.55 2.93
CA PHE A 15 -6.39 -11.77 4.27
C PHE A 15 -4.87 -11.95 4.32
N ASP A 16 -4.18 -11.84 3.21
CA ASP A 16 -2.73 -11.66 3.22
C ASP A 16 -2.44 -10.19 3.51
N PHE A 17 -2.45 -9.83 4.79
CA PHE A 17 -2.20 -8.47 5.22
C PHE A 17 -0.71 -8.18 5.17
N VAL A 18 -0.32 -7.24 4.32
CA VAL A 18 1.08 -6.84 4.21
C VAL A 18 1.36 -5.91 5.38
N LYS A 19 2.27 -6.31 6.26
CA LYS A 19 2.53 -5.54 7.48
C LYS A 19 3.98 -5.63 7.92
N ASN A 20 4.41 -4.61 8.65
CA ASN A 20 5.73 -4.55 9.26
C ASN A 20 5.67 -3.66 10.50
N THR A 21 6.42 -4.03 11.53
CA THR A 21 6.50 -3.28 12.77
C THR A 21 7.79 -2.49 12.80
N ILE A 22 7.68 -1.20 13.11
CA ILE A 22 8.85 -0.32 13.26
C ILE A 22 8.90 0.23 14.69
N ASP A 23 10.11 0.58 15.12
CA ASP A 23 10.35 1.14 16.43
C ASP A 23 10.59 2.65 16.29
N VAL A 24 9.65 3.44 16.79
CA VAL A 24 9.72 4.90 16.75
C VAL A 24 10.34 5.39 18.05
N LYS A 25 11.49 6.02 17.97
CA LYS A 25 12.28 6.42 19.15
C LYS A 25 11.81 7.75 19.75
N GLU A 26 11.27 8.62 18.91
CA GLU A 26 10.81 9.94 19.33
C GLU A 26 9.68 10.42 18.42
N LYS A 27 8.98 11.46 18.84
CA LYS A 27 7.93 12.08 18.05
C LYS A 27 8.45 12.36 16.65
N THR A 28 7.70 11.92 15.64
CA THR A 28 8.11 12.04 14.25
C THR A 28 6.92 12.27 13.33
N SER A 29 7.19 12.81 12.16
CA SER A 29 6.19 13.03 11.12
C SER A 29 6.75 12.50 9.81
N TYR A 30 5.92 11.74 9.09
CA TYR A 30 6.29 11.16 7.79
C TYR A 30 5.38 11.67 6.68
N ASP A 31 5.97 11.91 5.52
CA ASP A 31 5.20 11.97 4.29
C ASP A 31 5.19 10.55 3.71
N LEU A 32 4.05 9.91 3.73
CA LEU A 32 3.92 8.50 3.34
C LEU A 32 3.51 8.37 1.89
N ASN A 33 4.28 7.60 1.13
CA ASN A 33 3.98 7.27 -0.27
C ASN A 33 4.00 5.77 -0.47
N LEU A 34 3.17 5.30 -1.38
CA LEU A 34 3.10 3.92 -1.79
C LEU A 34 3.56 3.80 -3.24
N ARG A 35 4.60 2.99 -3.46
CA ARG A 35 4.96 2.55 -4.81
C ARG A 35 4.35 1.17 -5.02
N ILE A 36 3.57 1.02 -6.07
CA ILE A 36 2.92 -0.26 -6.37
C ILE A 36 2.99 -0.53 -7.87
N SER A 37 3.26 -1.78 -8.23
CA SER A 37 3.42 -2.20 -9.63
C SER A 37 2.40 -3.26 -9.98
N PHE A 38 1.75 -3.06 -11.13
CA PHE A 38 0.73 -3.96 -11.67
C PHE A 38 1.20 -4.55 -13.00
N THR A 39 0.87 -5.80 -13.25
CA THR A 39 1.09 -6.42 -14.55
C THR A 39 -0.09 -6.13 -15.48
N GLU A 40 0.08 -6.41 -16.79
CA GLU A 40 -1.01 -6.24 -17.75
C GLU A 40 -2.25 -7.07 -17.41
N ASP A 41 -2.07 -8.16 -16.65
CA ASP A 41 -3.17 -9.05 -16.26
C ASP A 41 -4.12 -8.44 -15.23
N TYR A 42 -3.75 -7.33 -14.61
CA TYR A 42 -4.59 -6.70 -13.60
C TYR A 42 -5.91 -6.26 -14.25
N PRO A 43 -7.07 -6.83 -13.82
CA PRO A 43 -8.31 -6.68 -14.59
C PRO A 43 -9.14 -5.44 -14.26
N TYR A 44 -8.75 -4.65 -13.25
CA TYR A 44 -9.57 -3.52 -12.81
C TYR A 44 -8.98 -2.19 -13.24
N ASN A 45 -9.85 -1.16 -13.30
CA ASN A 45 -9.44 0.21 -13.60
C ASN A 45 -8.98 0.97 -12.35
N ASP A 46 -9.21 0.40 -11.18
CA ASP A 46 -8.86 1.02 -9.91
C ASP A 46 -8.27 -0.01 -8.95
N PHE A 47 -7.74 0.50 -7.84
CA PHE A 47 -7.25 -0.32 -6.75
C PHE A 47 -7.72 0.29 -5.43
N SER A 48 -8.37 -0.53 -4.61
CA SER A 48 -8.85 -0.13 -3.29
C SER A 48 -8.08 -0.87 -2.21
N MET A 49 -7.72 -0.16 -1.16
CA MET A 49 -7.00 -0.73 -0.03
C MET A 49 -7.40 -0.07 1.27
N ILE A 50 -7.11 -0.75 2.37
CA ILE A 50 -7.24 -0.19 3.72
C ILE A 50 -5.84 -0.11 4.30
N PHE A 51 -5.45 1.09 4.73
CA PHE A 51 -4.20 1.34 5.39
C PHE A 51 -4.47 1.53 6.88
N THR A 52 -3.80 0.74 7.72
CA THR A 52 -3.96 0.80 9.16
C THR A 52 -2.61 0.86 9.84
N VAL A 53 -2.50 1.70 10.87
CA VAL A 53 -1.35 1.71 11.75
C VAL A 53 -1.83 1.31 13.14
N PHE A 54 -1.20 0.28 13.70
CA PHE A 54 -1.49 -0.20 15.05
C PHE A 54 -0.40 0.26 16.01
N ASP A 55 -0.78 0.58 17.26
CA ASP A 55 0.19 0.90 18.30
C ASP A 55 0.77 -0.38 18.94
N ALA A 56 1.61 -0.21 19.97
CA ALA A 56 2.28 -1.33 20.63
C ALA A 56 1.32 -2.28 21.34
N TYR A 57 0.11 -1.84 21.62
CA TYR A 57 -0.92 -2.65 22.27
C TYR A 57 -1.82 -3.37 21.27
N GLY A 58 -1.58 -3.16 19.97
CA GLY A 58 -2.41 -3.75 18.94
C GLY A 58 -3.69 -2.96 18.66
N ASP A 59 -3.83 -1.78 19.20
CA ASP A 59 -4.97 -0.92 18.95
C ASP A 59 -4.76 -0.08 17.70
N PRO A 60 -5.82 0.16 16.89
CA PRO A 60 -5.70 1.01 15.71
C PRO A 60 -5.37 2.45 16.12
N TYR A 61 -4.23 2.94 15.65
CA TYR A 61 -3.81 4.32 15.84
C TYR A 61 -4.39 5.22 14.76
N ARG A 62 -4.39 4.73 13.52
CA ARG A 62 -4.98 5.36 12.34
C ARG A 62 -5.45 4.30 11.37
N ALA A 63 -6.59 4.54 10.73
CA ALA A 63 -7.09 3.65 9.68
C ALA A 63 -7.80 4.49 8.63
N LYS A 64 -7.57 4.18 7.35
CA LYS A 64 -8.23 4.88 6.24
C LYS A 64 -8.32 3.97 5.03
N ALA A 65 -9.47 4.04 4.34
CA ALA A 65 -9.67 3.39 3.06
C ALA A 65 -9.27 4.34 1.93
N TYR A 66 -8.62 3.77 0.91
CA TYR A 66 -8.18 4.52 -0.28
C TYR A 66 -8.69 3.82 -1.53
N LYS A 67 -8.97 4.61 -2.54
CA LYS A 67 -9.27 4.11 -3.88
C LYS A 67 -8.48 4.95 -4.87
N PHE A 68 -7.68 4.28 -5.70
CA PHE A 68 -6.85 4.94 -6.69
C PHE A 68 -7.30 4.54 -8.09
N ASN A 69 -7.46 5.53 -8.97
CA ASN A 69 -7.75 5.28 -10.37
C ASN A 69 -6.44 4.99 -11.09
N LEU A 70 -6.37 3.84 -11.76
CA LEU A 70 -5.15 3.37 -12.43
C LEU A 70 -5.19 3.58 -13.93
N LYS A 71 -6.39 3.67 -14.50
CA LYS A 71 -6.60 3.78 -15.94
C LYS A 71 -7.54 4.95 -16.24
N ASP A 72 -7.41 5.50 -17.44
CA ASP A 72 -8.32 6.54 -17.90
C ASP A 72 -9.64 5.93 -18.42
N SER A 73 -10.54 6.79 -18.95
CA SER A 73 -11.85 6.36 -19.46
C SER A 73 -11.75 5.44 -20.68
N GLU A 74 -10.60 5.41 -21.35
CA GLU A 74 -10.36 4.57 -22.52
C GLU A 74 -9.61 3.27 -22.16
N GLY A 75 -9.37 3.03 -20.87
CA GLY A 75 -8.68 1.85 -20.39
C GLY A 75 -7.15 1.92 -20.49
N GLN A 76 -6.61 3.10 -20.75
CA GLN A 76 -5.16 3.30 -20.81
C GLN A 76 -4.59 3.48 -19.42
N TRP A 77 -3.47 2.80 -19.14
CA TRP A 77 -2.79 2.91 -17.86
C TRP A 77 -2.21 4.31 -17.65
N ASN A 78 -2.41 4.87 -16.45
CA ASN A 78 -1.86 6.18 -16.06
C ASN A 78 -0.48 6.09 -15.42
N GLY A 79 -0.04 4.89 -15.09
CA GLY A 79 1.26 4.68 -14.45
C GLY A 79 2.42 4.69 -15.41
N GLU A 80 3.62 4.66 -14.84
CA GLU A 80 4.86 4.58 -15.61
C GLU A 80 5.19 3.12 -15.90
N LEU A 81 5.51 2.80 -17.14
CA LEU A 81 5.90 1.45 -17.53
C LEU A 81 7.35 1.22 -17.13
N ARG A 82 7.59 0.28 -16.19
CA ARG A 82 8.91 -0.14 -15.72
C ARG A 82 8.96 -1.65 -15.66
N ASP A 83 9.97 -2.27 -16.28
CA ASP A 83 10.14 -3.72 -16.25
C ASP A 83 8.86 -4.48 -16.62
N GLU A 84 8.19 -4.02 -17.64
CA GLU A 84 6.92 -4.59 -18.15
C GLU A 84 5.75 -4.46 -17.17
N CYS A 85 5.89 -3.63 -16.14
CA CYS A 85 4.84 -3.37 -15.15
C CYS A 85 4.45 -1.92 -15.12
N HIS A 86 3.18 -1.66 -14.83
CA HIS A 86 2.66 -0.31 -14.66
C HIS A 86 2.86 0.09 -13.21
N THR A 87 3.74 1.05 -12.97
CA THR A 87 4.19 1.45 -11.64
C THR A 87 3.62 2.81 -11.27
N PHE A 88 3.10 2.91 -10.05
CA PHE A 88 2.49 4.11 -9.52
C PHE A 88 3.20 4.56 -8.25
N GLU A 89 3.35 5.89 -8.11
CA GLU A 89 3.78 6.52 -6.88
C GLU A 89 2.55 7.24 -6.32
N LEU A 90 1.97 6.70 -5.25
CA LEU A 90 0.70 7.18 -4.73
C LEU A 90 0.91 7.84 -3.37
N PRO A 91 0.53 9.12 -3.21
CA PRO A 91 0.61 9.76 -1.90
C PRO A 91 -0.47 9.18 -0.97
N ILE A 92 -0.04 8.71 0.19
CA ILE A 92 -0.93 8.09 1.18
C ILE A 92 -1.32 9.10 2.26
N ASN A 93 -0.32 9.76 2.84
CA ASN A 93 -0.59 10.74 3.88
C ASN A 93 0.56 11.72 3.92
N LYS A 94 0.24 13.00 3.95
CA LYS A 94 1.23 14.05 4.13
C LYS A 94 1.27 14.42 5.60
N SER A 95 2.48 14.49 6.15
CA SER A 95 2.69 14.84 7.56
C SER A 95 1.96 13.89 8.53
N PHE A 96 2.08 12.58 8.29
CA PHE A 96 1.54 11.58 9.20
C PHE A 96 2.32 11.64 10.51
N LEU A 97 1.63 12.04 11.59
CA LEU A 97 2.25 12.27 12.88
C LEU A 97 2.15 11.04 13.78
N ILE A 98 3.30 10.62 14.32
CA ILE A 98 3.37 9.68 15.43
C ILE A 98 3.87 10.46 16.64
N ALA A 99 2.97 10.71 17.58
CA ALA A 99 3.23 11.62 18.70
C ALA A 99 4.12 10.99 19.79
N ASP A 100 3.96 9.69 20.02
CA ASP A 100 4.64 9.00 21.13
C ASP A 100 5.62 7.96 20.62
N PRO A 101 6.77 7.79 21.32
CA PRO A 101 7.67 6.68 21.01
C PRO A 101 6.99 5.34 21.25
N GLY A 102 7.43 4.32 20.55
CA GLY A 102 6.92 2.97 20.71
C GLY A 102 7.00 2.17 19.44
N LYS A 103 6.43 0.97 19.49
CA LYS A 103 6.36 0.08 18.33
C LYS A 103 5.05 0.29 17.62
N TYR A 104 5.11 0.47 16.30
CA TYR A 104 3.95 0.68 15.46
C TYR A 104 3.98 -0.31 14.31
N THR A 105 2.83 -0.90 14.00
CA THR A 105 2.70 -1.83 12.89
C THR A 105 1.94 -1.16 11.76
N PHE A 106 2.59 -1.04 10.61
CA PHE A 106 1.94 -0.55 9.39
C PHE A 106 1.37 -1.73 8.63
N GLN A 107 0.13 -1.62 8.21
CA GLN A 107 -0.56 -2.70 7.52
C GLN A 107 -1.30 -2.18 6.29
N ILE A 108 -1.17 -2.90 5.19
CA ILE A 108 -1.95 -2.65 3.97
C ILE A 108 -2.74 -3.91 3.66
N GLU A 109 -4.05 -3.72 3.49
CA GLU A 109 -5.01 -4.76 3.16
C GLU A 109 -5.62 -4.43 1.82
N ASN A 110 -5.60 -5.38 0.88
CA ASN A 110 -6.31 -5.15 -0.36
C ASN A 110 -7.82 -5.22 -0.10
N TYR A 111 -8.57 -4.26 -0.61
CA TYR A 111 -10.02 -4.17 -0.41
C TYR A 111 -10.70 -4.28 -1.78
N MET A 112 -10.37 -5.36 -2.50
CA MET A 112 -10.91 -5.63 -3.83
C MET A 112 -11.94 -6.75 -3.75
N PRO A 113 -12.90 -6.78 -4.69
CA PRO A 113 -14.04 -7.70 -4.59
C PRO A 113 -13.72 -9.16 -4.90
N ILE A 114 -12.55 -9.45 -5.46
CA ILE A 114 -12.19 -10.80 -5.88
C ILE A 114 -10.89 -11.27 -5.22
N THR A 115 -10.79 -12.57 -4.99
CA THR A 115 -9.58 -13.21 -4.44
C THR A 115 -9.24 -14.48 -5.23
N PRO A 116 -7.96 -14.72 -5.59
CA PRO A 116 -6.84 -13.79 -5.37
C PRO A 116 -6.94 -12.57 -6.28
N LEU A 117 -6.34 -11.46 -5.87
CA LEU A 117 -6.19 -10.29 -6.73
C LEU A 117 -5.01 -10.53 -7.65
N VAL A 118 -5.31 -10.77 -8.92
CA VAL A 118 -4.32 -11.09 -9.94
C VAL A 118 -3.69 -9.82 -10.48
N GLY A 119 -2.38 -9.85 -10.72
CA GLY A 119 -1.71 -8.77 -11.43
C GLY A 119 -1.07 -7.71 -10.55
N VAL A 120 -0.88 -7.98 -9.26
CA VAL A 120 -0.10 -7.11 -8.38
C VAL A 120 1.27 -7.74 -8.20
N LYS A 121 2.32 -7.09 -8.70
CA LYS A 121 3.68 -7.62 -8.64
C LYS A 121 4.33 -7.34 -7.30
N GLU A 122 4.35 -6.06 -6.89
CA GLU A 122 5.02 -5.67 -5.64
C GLU A 122 4.51 -4.32 -5.17
N LEU A 123 4.73 -4.07 -3.87
CA LEU A 123 4.48 -2.75 -3.30
C LEU A 123 5.55 -2.39 -2.29
N THR A 124 5.75 -1.09 -2.10
CA THR A 124 6.67 -0.52 -1.11
C THR A 124 6.02 0.72 -0.51
N LEU A 125 5.86 0.72 0.80
CA LEU A 125 5.45 1.90 1.55
C LEU A 125 6.71 2.56 2.07
N TYR A 126 6.88 3.84 1.79
CA TYR A 126 8.09 4.54 2.18
C TYR A 126 7.79 5.96 2.65
N LYS A 127 8.69 6.48 3.48
CA LYS A 127 8.65 7.88 3.86
C LYS A 127 9.44 8.69 2.84
N LYS A 128 8.85 9.74 2.44
CA LYS A 128 9.46 10.63 1.45
C LYS A 128 10.37 11.67 2.13
#